data_f7098cb69db773b9454255cc7c5b1b6e
#
_entry.id   f7098cb69db773b9454255cc7c5b1b6e
#
_cell.length_a   1.000
_cell.length_b   1.000
_cell.length_c   1.000
_cell.angle_alpha   90.00
_cell.angle_beta   90.00
_cell.angle_gamma   90.00
#
_symmetry.space_group_name_H-M   'P 1'
#
loop_
_entity.id
_entity.type
_entity.pdbx_description
1 polymer ?
#
loop_
_entity_poly.entity_id
_entity_poly.type
_entity_poly.pdbx_seq_one_letter_code
_entity_poly.pdbx_strand_id
1 'polypeptide(L)'
;LAKKKVGKSERGPAALGRGLVAKKVARPSPPEAHWTFLTNHTHVLVLLARNPLAVLREVALEVGITERAVQRIVADLERGGFIQKERVGRQNQYRIDPQRKLRHPIESHRAIGDLLELANQGRPNG
;
A
#
# COMPACT_ATOMS: atom_id res chain seq x y z
N LEU A 1 -7.22 38.08 3.94
CA LEU A 1 -6.96 37.77 3.71
C LEU A 1 -6.93 37.23 3.40
N ALA A 2 -7.12 37.11 3.49
CA ALA A 2 -6.94 36.41 3.06
C ALA A 2 -6.98 35.88 2.87
N LYS A 3 -7.08 35.74 2.92
CA LYS A 3 -6.90 35.12 2.61
C LYS A 3 -6.88 34.39 2.38
N LYS A 4 -6.99 34.19 2.56
CA LYS A 4 -6.72 33.43 2.29
C LYS A 4 -6.75 32.77 2.23
N LYS A 5 -6.85 32.49 2.34
CA LYS A 5 -6.55 31.76 2.23
C LYS A 5 -6.72 31.00 2.26
N VAL A 6 -6.82 30.87 2.55
CA VAL A 6 -6.70 30.02 2.37
C VAL A 6 -6.64 29.33 2.22
N GLY A 7 -6.62 29.14 2.46
CA GLY A 7 -6.24 28.30 2.08
C GLY A 7 -6.23 27.70 1.97
N LYS A 8 -6.13 27.35 2.11
CA LYS A 8 -5.72 26.74 1.88
C LYS A 8 -5.46 26.05 1.97
N SER A 9 -5.41 25.89 2.17
CA SER A 9 -4.88 25.22 2.03
C SER A 9 -4.74 24.63 2.11
N GLU A 10 -4.73 24.28 2.16
CA GLU A 10 -4.34 23.71 1.85
C GLU A 10 -3.98 23.19 1.70
N ARG A 11 -4.11 22.95 1.86
CA ARG A 11 -3.56 22.45 1.41
C ARG A 11 -2.92 21.99 1.25
N GLY A 12 -3.04 22.00 1.25
CA GLY A 12 -2.15 21.41 0.78
C GLY A 12 -1.76 21.12 0.46
N PRO A 13 -1.79 20.72 0.40
CA PRO A 13 -1.05 20.40 -0.28
C PRO A 13 -0.74 20.28 -0.67
N ALA A 14 -0.96 19.87 -0.77
CA ALA A 14 -0.40 19.62 -1.54
C ALA A 14 -0.12 19.52 -1.98
N ALA A 15 -0.31 19.41 -1.97
CA ALA A 15 0.23 19.22 -2.71
C ALA A 15 0.69 19.14 -2.97
N LEU A 16 0.84 18.72 -3.02
CA LEU A 16 1.45 18.52 -3.63
C LEU A 16 1.87 18.45 -4.02
N GLY A 17 1.70 18.25 -4.03
CA GLY A 17 2.34 17.93 -4.66
C GLY A 17 2.31 18.11 -5.09
N ARG A 18 2.33 17.86 -5.42
CA ARG A 18 2.41 18.01 -6.09
C ARG A 18 2.76 17.93 -6.72
N GLY A 19 2.60 17.60 -6.98
CA GLY A 19 3.02 17.28 -7.69
C GLY A 19 3.05 17.12 -8.29
N LEU A 20 3.13 16.78 -8.67
CA LEU A 20 3.15 16.39 -9.32
C LEU A 20 3.20 16.16 -10.00
N VAL A 21 3.14 15.76 -10.21
CA VAL A 21 3.03 15.36 -10.86
C VAL A 21 2.92 15.08 -11.53
N ALA A 22 2.99 14.75 -11.86
CA ALA A 22 2.66 14.33 -12.47
C ALA A 22 1.99 14.09 -12.91
N LYS A 23 1.66 13.91 -13.45
CA LYS A 23 0.94 13.52 -13.89
C LYS A 23 0.72 12.78 -14.29
N LYS A 24 0.78 12.30 -14.36
CA LYS A 24 0.65 11.57 -14.64
C LYS A 24 0.28 10.45 -14.83
N VAL A 25 0.58 9.98 -14.45
CA VAL A 25 0.23 8.62 -14.55
C VAL A 25 -1.22 8.45 -14.68
N ALA A 26 -1.61 7.79 -15.67
CA ALA A 26 -2.98 7.65 -15.92
C ALA A 26 -3.56 6.50 -15.15
N ARG A 27 -3.66 6.64 -13.93
CA ARG A 27 -4.29 5.65 -13.13
C ARG A 27 -5.75 6.02 -12.94
N PRO A 28 -6.68 5.13 -13.26
CA PRO A 28 -8.08 5.45 -13.08
C PRO A 28 -8.40 5.52 -11.61
N SER A 29 -8.76 6.67 -11.15
CA SER A 29 -9.21 6.85 -9.80
C SER A 29 -10.49 7.63 -9.83
N PRO A 30 -11.44 7.33 -8.95
CA PRO A 30 -12.66 8.11 -8.88
C PRO A 30 -12.32 9.56 -8.61
N PRO A 31 -12.96 10.50 -9.28
CA PRO A 31 -12.61 11.91 -9.15
C PRO A 31 -12.67 12.40 -7.72
N GLU A 32 -13.59 11.90 -6.95
CA GLU A 32 -13.80 12.38 -5.60
C GLU A 32 -13.04 11.56 -4.55
N ALA A 33 -12.39 10.49 -4.95
CA ALA A 33 -11.78 9.59 -3.98
C ALA A 33 -10.29 9.79 -3.91
N HIS A 34 -9.85 10.49 -2.90
CA HIS A 34 -8.42 10.70 -2.68
C HIS A 34 -7.89 9.87 -1.52
N TRP A 35 -8.75 9.08 -0.89
CA TRP A 35 -8.32 8.29 0.25
C TRP A 35 -8.92 6.89 0.16
N THR A 36 -8.30 5.95 0.87
CA THR A 36 -8.77 4.58 0.94
C THR A 36 -8.87 4.18 2.40
N PHE A 37 -9.74 3.23 2.71
CA PHE A 37 -9.83 2.73 4.07
C PHE A 37 -8.57 2.01 4.50
N LEU A 38 -7.89 1.38 3.56
CA LEU A 38 -6.67 0.65 3.87
C LEU A 38 -5.49 1.37 3.26
N THR A 39 -4.35 1.27 3.92
CA THR A 39 -3.15 1.97 3.48
C THR A 39 -2.47 1.23 2.34
N ASN A 40 -1.51 1.89 1.71
CA ASN A 40 -0.72 1.24 0.68
C ASN A 40 0.12 0.10 1.24
N HIS A 41 0.50 0.16 2.52
CA HIS A 41 1.15 -0.97 3.16
C HIS A 41 0.25 -2.20 3.11
N THR A 42 -1.04 -2.01 3.38
CA THR A 42 -2.00 -3.10 3.28
C THR A 42 -2.15 -3.58 1.84
N HIS A 43 -2.24 -2.66 0.90
CA HIS A 43 -2.39 -3.03 -0.51
C HIS A 43 -1.23 -3.89 -0.99
N VAL A 44 -0.01 -3.49 -0.66
CA VAL A 44 1.17 -4.25 -1.05
C VAL A 44 1.14 -5.63 -0.39
N LEU A 45 0.80 -5.67 0.90
CA LEU A 45 0.77 -6.93 1.64
C LEU A 45 -0.25 -7.90 1.03
N VAL A 46 -1.42 -7.39 0.67
CA VAL A 46 -2.47 -8.21 0.04
C VAL A 46 -1.98 -8.81 -1.27
N LEU A 47 -1.31 -8.01 -2.09
CA LEU A 47 -0.81 -8.49 -3.37
C LEU A 47 0.29 -9.54 -3.19
N LEU A 48 1.17 -9.35 -2.21
CA LEU A 48 2.21 -10.34 -1.93
C LEU A 48 1.61 -11.62 -1.38
N ALA A 49 0.50 -11.53 -0.65
CA ALA A 49 -0.20 -12.71 -0.17
C ALA A 49 -0.81 -13.50 -1.32
N ARG A 50 -1.33 -12.78 -2.32
CA ARG A 50 -1.92 -13.43 -3.50
C ARG A 50 -0.87 -14.08 -4.38
N ASN A 51 0.30 -13.47 -4.44
CA ASN A 51 1.39 -13.97 -5.29
C ASN A 51 2.72 -13.73 -4.57
N PRO A 52 3.19 -14.71 -3.81
CA PRO A 52 4.45 -14.57 -3.06
C PRO A 52 5.68 -14.34 -3.93
N LEU A 53 5.59 -14.64 -5.22
CA LEU A 53 6.71 -14.43 -6.15
C LEU A 53 6.51 -13.18 -7.01
N ALA A 54 5.63 -12.28 -6.60
CA ALA A 54 5.31 -11.10 -7.37
C ALA A 54 6.54 -10.23 -7.59
N VAL A 55 6.62 -9.65 -8.78
CA VAL A 55 7.66 -8.68 -9.11
C VAL A 55 7.20 -7.33 -8.59
N LEU A 56 8.06 -6.64 -7.86
CA LEU A 56 7.66 -5.39 -7.21
C LEU A 56 7.24 -4.31 -8.19
N ARG A 57 7.80 -4.32 -9.41
CA ARG A 57 7.36 -3.38 -10.43
C ARG A 57 5.89 -3.58 -10.78
N GLU A 58 5.46 -4.84 -10.84
CA GLU A 58 4.06 -5.13 -11.14
C GLU A 58 3.15 -4.78 -9.97
N VAL A 59 3.63 -5.01 -8.75
CA VAL A 59 2.91 -4.59 -7.57
C VAL A 59 2.69 -3.09 -7.60
N ALA A 60 3.72 -2.34 -7.96
CA ALA A 60 3.63 -0.88 -8.04
C ALA A 60 2.57 -0.45 -9.05
N LEU A 61 2.54 -1.10 -10.21
CA LEU A 61 1.55 -0.78 -11.22
C LEU A 61 0.13 -1.06 -10.72
N GLU A 62 -0.04 -2.17 -10.05
CA GLU A 62 -1.37 -2.54 -9.59
C GLU A 62 -1.86 -1.66 -8.46
N VAL A 63 -0.98 -1.28 -7.54
CA VAL A 63 -1.34 -0.38 -6.44
C VAL A 63 -1.48 1.05 -6.93
N GLY A 64 -0.72 1.41 -7.95
CA GLY A 64 -0.74 2.78 -8.47
C GLY A 64 0.26 3.69 -7.81
N ILE A 65 1.39 3.14 -7.39
CA ILE A 65 2.47 3.92 -6.77
C ILE A 65 3.78 3.57 -7.48
N THR A 66 4.85 4.25 -7.12
CA THR A 66 6.14 4.00 -7.74
C THR A 66 6.76 2.71 -7.19
N GLU A 67 7.65 2.14 -7.97
CA GLU A 67 8.37 0.96 -7.51
C GLU A 67 9.20 1.27 -6.28
N ARG A 68 9.77 2.47 -6.23
CA ARG A 68 10.54 2.89 -5.07
C ARG A 68 9.66 2.92 -3.80
N ALA A 69 8.43 3.38 -3.95
CA ALA A 69 7.49 3.38 -2.83
C ALA A 69 7.18 1.96 -2.37
N VAL A 70 7.01 1.03 -3.32
CA VAL A 70 6.80 -0.36 -2.97
C VAL A 70 8.00 -0.92 -2.21
N GLN A 71 9.21 -0.62 -2.68
CA GLN A 71 10.42 -1.10 -2.03
C GLN A 71 10.49 -0.60 -0.58
N ARG A 72 10.11 0.66 -0.37
CA ARG A 72 10.10 1.23 0.98
C ARG A 72 9.07 0.53 1.86
N ILE A 73 7.89 0.26 1.30
CA ILE A 73 6.83 -0.43 2.03
C ILE A 73 7.27 -1.85 2.40
N VAL A 74 7.89 -2.55 1.45
CA VAL A 74 8.40 -3.90 1.71
C VAL A 74 9.43 -3.87 2.83
N ALA A 75 10.32 -2.88 2.81
CA ALA A 75 11.32 -2.75 3.88
C ALA A 75 10.65 -2.50 5.24
N ASP A 76 9.60 -1.69 5.26
CA ASP A 76 8.85 -1.46 6.49
C ASP A 76 8.22 -2.74 7.00
N LEU A 77 7.61 -3.51 6.10
CA LEU A 77 6.96 -4.76 6.46
C LEU A 77 7.96 -5.79 6.97
N GLU A 78 9.14 -5.83 6.37
CA GLU A 78 10.20 -6.73 6.84
C GLU A 78 10.68 -6.34 8.23
N ARG A 79 10.93 -5.04 8.43
CA ARG A 79 11.41 -4.56 9.73
C ARG A 79 10.39 -4.81 10.83
N GLY A 80 9.11 -4.74 10.50
CA GLY A 80 8.07 -4.99 11.47
C GLY A 80 7.80 -6.46 11.72
N GLY A 81 8.44 -7.34 10.96
CA GLY A 81 8.24 -8.77 11.12
C GLY A 81 6.99 -9.30 10.47
N PHE A 82 6.37 -8.51 9.59
CA PHE A 82 5.15 -8.95 8.92
C PHE A 82 5.42 -9.85 7.74
N ILE A 83 6.57 -9.66 7.09
CA ILE A 83 6.98 -10.51 5.98
C ILE A 83 8.45 -10.88 6.12
N GLN A 84 8.80 -11.97 5.47
CA GLN A 84 10.19 -12.41 5.30
C GLN A 84 10.44 -12.56 3.81
N LYS A 85 11.60 -12.12 3.37
CA LYS A 85 12.02 -12.23 2.00
C LYS A 85 13.03 -13.34 1.88
N GLU A 86 12.83 -14.21 0.93
CA GLU A 86 13.68 -15.36 0.72
C GLU A 86 14.05 -15.46 -0.74
N ARG A 87 15.31 -15.75 -1.04
CA ARG A 87 15.73 -15.87 -2.41
C ARG A 87 15.44 -17.26 -2.92
N VAL A 88 14.73 -17.35 -4.04
CA VAL A 88 14.42 -18.62 -4.67
C VAL A 88 14.84 -18.51 -6.13
N GLY A 89 16.00 -19.09 -6.47
CA GLY A 89 16.57 -18.90 -7.79
C GLY A 89 16.91 -17.43 -8.02
N ARG A 90 16.34 -16.84 -9.04
CA ARG A 90 16.56 -15.44 -9.37
C ARG A 90 15.47 -14.53 -8.86
N GLN A 91 14.52 -15.10 -8.14
CA GLN A 91 13.37 -14.34 -7.66
C GLN A 91 13.40 -14.25 -6.15
N ASN A 92 12.70 -13.26 -5.64
CA ASN A 92 12.42 -13.15 -4.22
C ASN A 92 11.06 -13.76 -3.95
N GLN A 93 10.96 -14.51 -2.88
CA GLN A 93 9.70 -15.04 -2.41
C GLN A 93 9.37 -14.36 -1.10
N TYR A 94 8.15 -13.87 -0.97
CA TYR A 94 7.72 -13.15 0.22
C TYR A 94 6.80 -14.03 1.03
N ARG A 95 7.15 -14.23 2.29
CA ARG A 95 6.37 -15.06 3.20
C ARG A 95 5.77 -14.17 4.26
N ILE A 96 4.47 -14.26 4.44
CA ILE A 96 3.75 -13.40 5.36
C ILE A 96 3.46 -14.15 6.65
N ASP A 97 3.60 -13.46 7.78
CA ASP A 97 3.24 -14.01 9.08
C ASP A 97 1.81 -13.57 9.39
N PRO A 98 0.81 -14.43 9.19
CA PRO A 98 -0.58 -14.02 9.38
C PRO A 98 -0.95 -13.81 10.84
N GLN A 99 -0.14 -14.27 11.77
CA GLN A 99 -0.43 -14.12 13.20
C GLN A 99 0.12 -12.84 13.78
N ARG A 100 0.88 -12.09 12.99
CA ARG A 100 1.44 -10.82 13.46
C ARG A 100 0.31 -9.83 13.71
N LYS A 101 0.34 -9.19 14.87
CA LYS A 101 -0.72 -8.26 15.25
C LYS A 101 -0.59 -6.95 14.51
N LEU A 102 -1.74 -6.32 14.27
CA LEU A 102 -1.75 -4.99 13.70
C LEU A 102 -1.12 -4.02 14.69
N ARG A 103 -0.56 -2.94 14.17
CA ARG A 103 0.37 -2.12 14.95
C ARG A 103 -0.29 -1.09 15.84
N HIS A 104 -1.37 -0.49 15.38
CA HIS A 104 -1.99 0.58 16.15
C HIS A 104 -2.76 -0.01 17.33
N PRO A 105 -2.73 0.64 18.51
CA PRO A 105 -3.43 0.09 19.68
C PRO A 105 -4.92 -0.14 19.46
N ILE A 106 -5.56 0.67 18.62
CA ILE A 106 -6.99 0.51 18.34
C ILE A 106 -7.28 -0.84 17.69
N GLU A 107 -6.32 -1.35 16.94
CA GLU A 107 -6.53 -2.55 16.12
C GLU A 107 -5.64 -3.73 16.51
N SER A 108 -4.82 -3.56 17.56
CA SER A 108 -3.80 -4.57 17.87
C SER A 108 -4.39 -5.87 18.41
N HIS A 109 -5.69 -5.91 18.65
CA HIS A 109 -6.37 -7.17 19.02
C HIS A 109 -6.63 -8.05 17.79
N ARG A 110 -6.36 -7.53 16.59
CA ARG A 110 -6.53 -8.28 15.34
C ARG A 110 -5.18 -8.55 14.71
N ALA A 111 -5.12 -9.62 13.94
CA ALA A 111 -3.88 -10.03 13.28
C ALA A 111 -3.94 -9.74 11.79
N ILE A 112 -2.76 -9.78 11.18
CA ILE A 112 -2.62 -9.57 9.73
C ILE A 112 -3.48 -10.54 8.93
N GLY A 113 -3.61 -11.78 9.41
CA GLY A 113 -4.44 -12.76 8.71
C GLY A 113 -5.88 -12.33 8.57
N ASP A 114 -6.41 -11.64 9.60
CA ASP A 114 -7.78 -11.12 9.54
C ASP A 114 -7.93 -10.09 8.43
N LEU A 115 -6.93 -9.23 8.30
CA LEU A 115 -6.94 -8.19 7.29
C LEU A 115 -6.85 -8.79 5.89
N LEU A 116 -5.98 -9.79 5.71
CA LEU A 116 -5.83 -10.46 4.42
C LEU A 116 -7.11 -11.17 4.04
N GLU A 117 -7.75 -11.79 5.00
CA GLU A 117 -9.00 -12.49 4.74
C GLU A 117 -10.09 -11.51 4.32
N LEU A 118 -10.17 -10.37 5.01
CA LEU A 118 -11.13 -9.34 4.65
C LEU A 118 -10.94 -8.88 3.21
N ALA A 119 -9.70 -8.66 2.81
CA ALA A 119 -9.42 -8.13 1.49
C ALA A 119 -9.60 -9.14 0.38
N ASN A 120 -9.46 -10.43 0.69
CA ASN A 120 -9.51 -11.47 -0.34
C ASN A 120 -10.84 -12.20 -0.41
N GLN A 121 -11.61 -12.17 0.65
CA GLN A 121 -12.89 -12.86 0.69
C GLN A 121 -13.87 -12.19 -0.26
N GLY A 122 -14.59 -12.97 -1.03
CA GLY A 122 -15.53 -12.41 -1.99
C GLY A 122 -14.91 -11.81 -3.22
N ARG A 123 -13.60 -11.97 -3.37
CA ARG A 123 -12.90 -11.42 -4.51
C ARG A 123 -13.36 -12.09 -5.80
N PRO A 124 -13.61 -11.29 -6.84
CA PRO A 124 -13.98 -11.90 -8.11
C PRO A 124 -12.88 -12.81 -8.60
N ASN A 125 -13.28 -13.86 -9.27
CA ASN A 125 -12.35 -14.81 -9.81
C ASN A 125 -11.49 -14.17 -10.87
N GLY A 126 -10.21 -14.37 -10.82
CA GLY A 126 -9.35 -13.76 -11.82
C GLY A 126 -7.98 -13.49 -11.35
#